data_b0e6ee75dc4ae048584cc2a00fb1dcf6
#
_entry.id   b0e6ee75dc4ae048584cc2a00fb1dcf6
#
_cell.length_a   1.000
_cell.length_b   1.000
_cell.length_c   1.000
_cell.angle_alpha   90.00
_cell.angle_beta   90.00
_cell.angle_gamma   90.00
#
_symmetry.space_group_name_H-M   'P 1'
#
loop_
_entity.id
_entity.type
_entity.pdbx_description
1 polymer ?
#
loop_
_entity_poly.entity_id
_entity_poly.type
_entity_poly.pdbx_seq_one_letter_code
_entity_poly.pdbx_strand_id
1 'polypeptide(L)'
;TLVGFFVLLGMLALVFLALRAANLGSFDGGDTYTVTAKFDNIGGLKPRAPVRSAGVKVGSVKRIGLDPVTYQGVVTMEIRREFQFPKDSSAKILTSGLLGDQYIGLEPGPAEAMVADGGTLTQTQSAVVLENLIGQF
;
A
#
# COMPACT_ATOMS: atom_id res chain seq x y z
N THR A 1 48.35 5.03 -15.88
CA THR A 1 47.91 4.07 -14.83
C THR A 1 47.22 4.76 -13.66
N LEU A 2 47.77 5.85 -13.15
CA LEU A 2 47.12 6.61 -12.09
C LEU A 2 45.78 7.19 -12.54
N VAL A 3 45.74 7.68 -13.78
CA VAL A 3 44.50 8.24 -14.35
C VAL A 3 43.45 7.14 -14.52
N GLY A 4 43.86 5.98 -15.02
CA GLY A 4 42.97 4.84 -15.18
C GLY A 4 42.40 4.34 -13.86
N PHE A 5 43.22 4.31 -12.81
CA PHE A 5 42.79 3.92 -11.47
C PHE A 5 41.79 4.93 -10.91
N PHE A 6 42.03 6.21 -11.11
CA PHE A 6 41.15 7.27 -10.66
C PHE A 6 39.79 7.19 -11.38
N VAL A 7 39.80 6.94 -12.70
CA VAL A 7 38.56 6.78 -13.48
C VAL A 7 37.76 5.57 -13.00
N LEU A 8 38.45 4.47 -12.70
CA LEU A 8 37.80 3.26 -12.18
C LEU A 8 37.12 3.54 -10.84
N LEU A 9 37.78 4.24 -9.94
CA LEU A 9 37.18 4.63 -8.66
C LEU A 9 35.97 5.54 -8.85
N GLY A 10 36.05 6.48 -9.80
CA GLY A 10 34.93 7.37 -10.10
C GLY A 10 33.73 6.61 -10.63
N MET A 11 33.94 5.62 -11.50
CA MET A 11 32.88 4.79 -12.03
C MET A 11 32.22 3.95 -10.93
N LEU A 12 33.02 3.36 -10.04
CA LEU A 12 32.50 2.60 -8.92
C LEU A 12 31.67 3.48 -7.99
N ALA A 13 32.11 4.70 -7.74
CA ALA A 13 31.36 5.66 -6.92
C ALA A 13 30.04 6.03 -7.56
N LEU A 14 30.02 6.25 -8.87
CA LEU A 14 28.78 6.55 -9.59
C LEU A 14 27.80 5.39 -9.55
N VAL A 15 28.26 4.17 -9.73
CA VAL A 15 27.42 2.99 -9.64
C VAL A 15 26.85 2.84 -8.24
N PHE A 16 27.67 3.05 -7.22
CA PHE A 16 27.23 2.98 -5.82
C PHE A 16 26.16 4.03 -5.54
N LEU A 17 26.37 5.27 -5.99
CA LEU A 17 25.39 6.34 -5.81
C LEU A 17 24.08 6.05 -6.55
N ALA A 18 24.18 5.49 -7.75
CA ALA A 18 22.99 5.13 -8.52
C ALA A 18 22.16 4.05 -7.81
N LEU A 19 22.82 3.05 -7.24
CA LEU A 19 22.14 2.00 -6.47
C LEU A 19 21.48 2.57 -5.22
N ARG A 20 22.14 3.48 -4.54
CA ARG A 20 21.58 4.15 -3.37
C ARG A 20 20.38 5.00 -3.72
N ALA A 21 20.46 5.73 -4.82
CA ALA A 21 19.35 6.57 -5.27
C ALA A 21 18.15 5.71 -5.69
N ALA A 22 18.38 4.58 -6.33
CA ALA A 22 17.33 3.65 -6.70
C ALA A 22 16.64 3.06 -5.45
N ASN A 23 17.41 2.70 -4.43
CA ASN A 23 16.85 2.21 -3.18
C ASN A 23 16.05 3.29 -2.45
N LEU A 24 16.51 4.53 -2.49
CA LEU A 24 15.78 5.65 -1.89
C LEU A 24 14.47 5.91 -2.63
N GLY A 25 14.44 5.70 -3.93
CA GLY A 25 13.23 5.86 -4.73
C GLY A 25 12.17 4.81 -4.43
N SER A 26 12.56 3.63 -4.03
CA SER A 26 11.64 2.56 -3.65
C SER A 26 11.30 2.58 -2.17
N PHE A 27 11.68 3.63 -1.49
CA PHE A 27 11.75 3.66 -0.07
C PHE A 27 10.79 4.64 0.53
N ASP A 28 9.76 4.13 1.13
CA ASP A 28 8.99 4.94 2.05
C ASP A 28 9.16 4.39 3.45
N GLY A 29 10.38 4.42 3.96
CA GLY A 29 10.62 4.16 5.33
C GLY A 29 11.15 2.78 5.71
N GLY A 30 11.77 2.06 4.82
CA GLY A 30 12.49 0.85 5.17
C GLY A 30 11.61 -0.38 5.30
N ASP A 31 11.64 -1.03 6.45
CA ASP A 31 10.98 -2.32 6.60
C ASP A 31 9.46 -2.19 6.53
N THR A 32 8.88 -2.96 5.61
CA THR A 32 7.43 -3.07 5.46
C THR A 32 7.05 -4.54 5.39
N TYR A 33 5.80 -4.81 5.71
CA TYR A 33 5.23 -6.12 5.44
C TYR A 33 4.05 -5.97 4.49
N THR A 34 3.76 -7.04 3.76
CA THR A 34 2.73 -7.02 2.72
C THR A 34 1.43 -7.60 3.26
N VAL A 35 0.34 -6.90 3.02
CA VAL A 35 -1.00 -7.33 3.38
C VAL A 35 -1.89 -7.22 2.16
N THR A 36 -2.70 -8.23 1.93
CA THR A 36 -3.64 -8.26 0.80
C THR A 36 -5.06 -8.12 1.32
N ALA A 37 -5.87 -7.36 0.61
CA ALA A 37 -7.30 -7.23 0.91
C ALA A 37 -8.09 -7.34 -0.38
N LYS A 38 -9.23 -7.99 -0.32
CA LYS A 38 -10.13 -8.14 -1.47
C LYS A 38 -11.38 -7.31 -1.25
N PHE A 39 -11.75 -6.56 -2.27
CA PHE A 39 -12.92 -5.69 -2.23
C PHE A 39 -13.85 -6.03 -3.41
N ASP A 40 -15.14 -5.95 -3.18
CA ASP A 40 -16.10 -6.12 -4.26
C ASP A 40 -16.00 -5.02 -5.31
N ASN A 41 -15.66 -3.82 -4.87
CA ASN A 41 -15.47 -2.67 -5.76
C ASN A 41 -14.48 -1.70 -5.11
N ILE A 42 -13.38 -1.44 -5.81
CA ILE A 42 -12.37 -0.51 -5.32
C ILE A 42 -12.65 0.94 -5.72
N GLY A 43 -13.65 1.17 -6.58
CA GLY A 43 -13.95 2.51 -7.07
C GLY A 43 -12.79 3.11 -7.85
N GLY A 44 -12.38 4.30 -7.47
CA GLY A 44 -11.26 4.99 -8.10
C GLY A 44 -9.93 4.83 -7.40
N LEU A 45 -9.77 3.82 -6.54
CA LEU A 45 -8.52 3.59 -5.84
C LEU A 45 -7.39 3.31 -6.82
N LYS A 46 -6.25 3.94 -6.61
CA LYS A 46 -5.09 3.84 -7.51
C LYS A 46 -3.90 3.23 -6.78
N PRO A 47 -2.94 2.64 -7.51
CA PRO A 47 -1.65 2.27 -6.90
C PRO A 47 -0.98 3.49 -6.26
N ARG A 48 -0.24 3.27 -5.19
CA ARG A 48 0.43 4.29 -4.38
C ARG A 48 -0.53 5.09 -3.50
N ALA A 49 -1.81 4.76 -3.49
CA ALA A 49 -2.74 5.39 -2.56
C ALA A 49 -2.28 5.17 -1.12
N PRO A 50 -2.48 6.15 -0.23
CA PRO A 50 -2.06 5.98 1.16
C PRO A 50 -2.95 4.98 1.90
N VAL A 51 -2.35 4.22 2.81
CA VAL A 51 -3.06 3.39 3.77
C VAL A 51 -2.97 4.10 5.12
N ARG A 52 -4.11 4.39 5.72
CA ARG A 52 -4.18 5.16 6.96
C ARG A 52 -4.92 4.40 8.05
N SER A 53 -4.53 4.65 9.27
CA SER A 53 -5.26 4.17 10.45
C SER A 53 -5.39 5.33 11.41
N ALA A 54 -6.61 5.62 11.84
CA ALA A 54 -6.92 6.77 12.68
C ALA A 54 -6.42 8.09 12.08
N GLY A 55 -6.41 8.20 10.75
CA GLY A 55 -5.93 9.40 10.05
C GLY A 55 -4.42 9.46 9.83
N VAL A 56 -3.67 8.52 10.38
CA VAL A 56 -2.21 8.49 10.26
C VAL A 56 -1.81 7.55 9.13
N LYS A 57 -0.90 7.99 8.27
CA LYS A 57 -0.40 7.16 7.18
C LYS A 57 0.50 6.06 7.75
N VAL A 58 0.10 4.80 7.53
CA VAL A 58 0.83 3.62 8.01
C VAL A 58 1.45 2.83 6.88
N GLY A 59 1.08 3.10 5.65
CA GLY A 59 1.60 2.39 4.49
C GLY A 59 1.07 2.95 3.20
N SER A 60 1.20 2.18 2.13
CA SER A 60 0.71 2.57 0.81
C SER A 60 0.29 1.34 0.01
N VAL A 61 -0.53 1.56 -1.00
CA VAL A 61 -0.95 0.52 -1.92
C VAL A 61 0.19 0.23 -2.89
N LYS A 62 0.61 -1.03 -2.94
CA LYS A 62 1.69 -1.46 -3.83
C LYS A 62 1.17 -1.73 -5.22
N ARG A 63 0.09 -2.50 -5.33
CA ARG A 63 -0.52 -2.84 -6.61
C ARG A 63 -1.97 -3.22 -6.42
N ILE A 64 -2.70 -3.18 -7.53
CA ILE A 64 -4.12 -3.52 -7.57
C ILE A 64 -4.31 -4.48 -8.73
N GLY A 65 -5.08 -5.53 -8.50
CA GLY A 65 -5.40 -6.52 -9.51
C GLY A 65 -6.84 -6.97 -9.41
N LEU A 66 -7.22 -7.89 -10.27
CA LEU A 66 -8.55 -8.49 -10.24
C LEU A 66 -8.42 -9.98 -10.06
N ASP A 67 -9.18 -10.54 -9.11
CA ASP A 67 -9.24 -11.98 -8.92
C ASP A 67 -10.08 -12.58 -10.06
N PRO A 68 -9.52 -13.47 -10.89
CA PRO A 68 -10.25 -14.02 -12.02
C PRO A 68 -11.33 -15.04 -11.64
N VAL A 69 -11.35 -15.48 -10.39
CA VAL A 69 -12.36 -16.46 -9.92
C VAL A 69 -13.52 -15.73 -9.25
N THR A 70 -13.24 -14.83 -8.31
CA THR A 70 -14.28 -14.12 -7.55
C THR A 70 -14.66 -12.78 -8.14
N TYR A 71 -13.87 -12.28 -9.08
CA TYR A 71 -14.01 -10.96 -9.69
C TYR A 71 -13.97 -9.82 -8.68
N GLN A 72 -13.26 -10.03 -7.60
CA GLN A 72 -13.02 -8.98 -6.60
C GLN A 72 -11.73 -8.23 -6.91
N GLY A 73 -11.69 -6.95 -6.54
CA GLY A 73 -10.47 -6.18 -6.61
C GLY A 73 -9.50 -6.63 -5.52
N VAL A 74 -8.30 -7.04 -5.91
CA VAL A 74 -7.26 -7.48 -4.98
C VAL A 74 -6.28 -6.34 -4.80
N VAL A 75 -6.19 -5.82 -3.59
CA VAL A 75 -5.31 -4.70 -3.25
C VAL A 75 -4.17 -5.23 -2.39
N THR A 76 -2.96 -5.06 -2.88
CA THR A 76 -1.75 -5.42 -2.14
C THR A 76 -1.16 -4.17 -1.53
N MET A 77 -0.99 -4.19 -0.21
CA MET A 77 -0.54 -3.03 0.55
C MET A 77 0.78 -3.33 1.23
N GLU A 78 1.65 -2.31 1.31
CA GLU A 78 2.85 -2.35 2.12
C GLU A 78 2.63 -1.50 3.35
N ILE A 79 2.78 -2.11 4.53
CA ILE A 79 2.57 -1.44 5.81
C ILE A 79 3.88 -1.47 6.58
N ARG A 80 4.23 -0.35 7.22
CA ARG A 80 5.47 -0.26 8.01
C ARG A 80 5.43 -1.26 9.15
N ARG A 81 6.57 -1.92 9.39
CA ARG A 81 6.65 -2.95 10.44
C ARG A 81 6.45 -2.41 11.84
N GLU A 82 6.62 -1.12 12.05
CA GLU A 82 6.33 -0.50 13.35
C GLU A 82 4.84 -0.49 13.66
N PHE A 83 3.99 -0.67 12.65
CA PHE A 83 2.54 -0.70 12.81
C PHE A 83 2.05 -2.12 12.57
N GLN A 84 1.71 -2.82 13.66
CA GLN A 84 1.18 -4.16 13.60
C GLN A 84 -0.34 -4.13 13.75
N PHE A 85 -1.03 -4.86 12.89
CA PHE A 85 -2.49 -4.90 12.92
C PHE A 85 -2.95 -6.31 13.24
N PRO A 86 -4.02 -6.46 14.05
CA PRO A 86 -4.62 -7.78 14.31
C PRO A 86 -5.13 -8.43 13.02
N LYS A 87 -5.22 -9.76 13.05
CA LYS A 87 -5.68 -10.55 11.90
C LYS A 87 -7.10 -10.20 11.49
N ASP A 88 -7.94 -9.80 12.43
CA ASP A 88 -9.32 -9.43 12.16
C ASP A 88 -9.52 -7.94 11.94
N SER A 89 -8.43 -7.22 11.65
CA SER A 89 -8.54 -5.83 11.25
C SER A 89 -9.36 -5.72 9.97
N SER A 90 -10.11 -4.64 9.86
CA SER A 90 -10.90 -4.37 8.67
C SER A 90 -10.24 -3.32 7.80
N ALA A 91 -10.41 -3.47 6.49
CA ALA A 91 -9.95 -2.51 5.51
C ALA A 91 -11.16 -1.96 4.77
N LYS A 92 -11.19 -0.65 4.60
CA LYS A 92 -12.25 -0.01 3.83
C LYS A 92 -11.67 1.06 2.95
N ILE A 93 -12.36 1.33 1.86
CA ILE A 93 -11.95 2.35 0.89
C ILE A 93 -12.71 3.61 1.21
N LEU A 94 -11.97 4.67 1.50
CA LEU A 94 -12.52 5.97 1.89
C LEU A 94 -12.12 7.00 0.85
N THR A 95 -12.85 8.11 0.84
CA THR A 95 -12.56 9.22 -0.06
C THR A 95 -12.12 10.42 0.76
N SER A 96 -11.05 11.08 0.30
CA SER A 96 -10.54 12.29 0.94
C SER A 96 -11.43 13.46 0.55
N GLY A 97 -12.41 13.77 1.39
CA GLY A 97 -13.45 14.75 1.07
C GLY A 97 -14.46 14.18 0.08
N LEU A 98 -15.23 15.04 -0.54
CA LEU A 98 -16.27 14.63 -1.50
C LEU A 98 -15.70 14.29 -2.87
N LEU A 99 -14.68 15.00 -3.31
CA LEU A 99 -14.11 14.85 -4.65
C LEU A 99 -12.62 14.50 -4.62
N GLY A 100 -12.11 14.14 -3.46
CA GLY A 100 -10.70 13.79 -3.31
C GLY A 100 -10.37 12.37 -3.76
N ASP A 101 -9.09 12.04 -3.71
CA ASP A 101 -8.61 10.71 -4.05
C ASP A 101 -9.04 9.70 -2.98
N GLN A 102 -9.18 8.47 -3.40
CA GLN A 102 -9.53 7.38 -2.50
C GLN A 102 -8.28 6.82 -1.82
N TYR A 103 -8.47 6.31 -0.61
CA TYR A 103 -7.41 5.70 0.17
C TYR A 103 -7.97 4.54 0.99
N ILE A 104 -7.06 3.74 1.54
CA ILE A 104 -7.45 2.61 2.38
C ILE A 104 -7.42 3.06 3.85
N GLY A 105 -8.51 2.78 4.56
CA GLY A 105 -8.57 2.96 6.00
C GLY A 105 -8.52 1.61 6.70
N LEU A 106 -7.60 1.43 7.63
CA LEU A 106 -7.48 0.23 8.44
C LEU A 106 -8.00 0.48 9.83
N GLU A 107 -8.83 -0.44 10.31
CA GLU A 107 -9.33 -0.42 11.69
C GLU A 107 -8.89 -1.70 12.37
N PRO A 108 -8.14 -1.62 13.49
CA PRO A 108 -7.70 -2.82 14.20
C PRO A 108 -8.89 -3.52 14.84
N GLY A 109 -8.89 -4.85 14.73
CA GLY A 109 -9.89 -5.67 15.39
C GLY A 109 -9.44 -6.14 16.77
N PRO A 110 -10.27 -6.94 17.46
CA PRO A 110 -9.98 -7.40 18.83
C PRO A 110 -9.05 -8.61 18.92
N ALA A 111 -8.61 -9.20 17.81
CA ALA A 111 -7.77 -10.38 17.86
C ALA A 111 -6.40 -10.07 18.45
N GLU A 112 -5.85 -11.01 19.21
CA GLU A 112 -4.52 -10.88 19.77
C GLU A 112 -3.44 -11.19 18.75
N ALA A 113 -3.72 -12.12 17.83
CA ALA A 113 -2.78 -12.50 16.78
C ALA A 113 -2.71 -11.41 15.72
N MET A 114 -1.48 -11.04 15.34
CA MET A 114 -1.24 -10.05 14.31
C MET A 114 -1.21 -10.67 12.92
N VAL A 115 -1.56 -9.89 11.89
CA VAL A 115 -1.48 -10.35 10.52
C VAL A 115 -0.01 -10.56 10.14
N ALA A 116 0.28 -11.69 9.50
CA ALA A 116 1.64 -12.01 9.08
C ALA A 116 1.95 -11.35 7.73
N ASP A 117 3.24 -11.25 7.41
CA ASP A 117 3.66 -10.80 6.09
C ASP A 117 3.06 -11.72 5.02
N GLY A 118 2.43 -11.11 4.02
CA GLY A 118 1.70 -11.85 2.99
C GLY A 118 0.30 -12.28 3.41
N GLY A 119 -0.15 -11.89 4.61
CA GLY A 119 -1.48 -12.23 5.08
C GLY A 119 -2.57 -11.50 4.32
N THR A 120 -3.81 -11.99 4.47
CA THR A 120 -4.98 -11.42 3.80
C THR A 120 -5.99 -10.98 4.84
N LEU A 121 -6.48 -9.76 4.68
CA LEU A 121 -7.59 -9.26 5.50
C LEU A 121 -8.90 -9.77 4.91
N THR A 122 -9.72 -10.37 5.75
CA THR A 122 -11.00 -10.94 5.34
C THR A 122 -12.16 -9.98 5.49
N GLN A 123 -12.02 -8.99 6.36
CA GLN A 123 -13.07 -8.01 6.60
C GLN A 123 -12.77 -6.75 5.80
N THR A 124 -13.51 -6.55 4.74
CA THR A 124 -13.33 -5.43 3.85
C THR A 124 -14.67 -4.76 3.56
N GLN A 125 -14.61 -3.46 3.33
CA GLN A 125 -15.77 -2.68 2.93
C GLN A 125 -15.43 -1.95 1.64
N SER A 126 -16.23 -2.18 0.61
CA SER A 126 -16.01 -1.62 -0.71
C SER A 126 -16.17 -0.10 -0.73
N ALA A 127 -15.64 0.52 -1.79
CA ALA A 127 -15.78 1.94 -1.98
C ALA A 127 -17.24 2.33 -2.14
N VAL A 128 -17.59 3.48 -1.59
CA VAL A 128 -18.88 4.10 -1.85
C VAL A 128 -18.74 4.93 -3.11
N VAL A 129 -19.47 4.55 -4.14
CA VAL A 129 -19.47 5.29 -5.40
C VAL A 129 -20.57 6.33 -5.35
N LEU A 130 -20.19 7.59 -5.49
CA LEU A 130 -21.13 8.71 -5.37
C LEU A 130 -22.29 8.59 -6.36
N GLU A 131 -22.01 8.11 -7.55
CA GLU A 131 -23.03 7.90 -8.58
C GLU A 131 -24.11 6.93 -8.13
N ASN A 132 -23.73 5.87 -7.42
CA ASN A 132 -24.67 4.88 -6.90
C ASN A 132 -25.55 5.48 -5.80
N LEU A 133 -25.00 6.36 -4.98
CA LEU A 133 -25.78 7.05 -3.94
C LEU A 133 -26.80 7.98 -4.55
N ILE A 134 -26.42 8.72 -5.58
CA ILE A 134 -27.34 9.62 -6.30
C ILE A 134 -28.42 8.82 -7.01
N GLY A 135 -28.07 7.68 -7.57
CA GLY A 135 -29.01 6.80 -8.26
C GLY A 135 -30.07 6.18 -7.37
N GLN A 136 -29.86 6.14 -6.05
CA GLN A 136 -30.82 5.61 -5.08
C GLN A 136 -31.85 6.65 -4.62
N PHE A 137 -31.59 7.90 -4.90
CA PHE A 137 -32.49 8.99 -4.57
C PHE A 137 -33.23 9.48 -5.81
#